data_7396c75fe8500e8cb9ac144ab42bfa3a
#
_entry.id   7396c75fe8500e8cb9ac144ab42bfa3a
#
_cell.length_a   1.000
_cell.length_b   1.000
_cell.length_c   1.000
_cell.angle_alpha   90.00
_cell.angle_beta   90.00
_cell.angle_gamma   90.00
#
_symmetry.space_group_name_H-M   'P 1'
#
loop_
_entity.id
_entity.type
_entity.pdbx_description
1 polymer ?
#
loop_
_entity_poly.entity_id
_entity_poly.type
_entity_poly.pdbx_seq_one_letter_code
_entity_poly.pdbx_strand_id
1 'polypeptide(L)'
;MNNLEFFNRNQASKFISNNKPMAVIPTGSVEQHLNHLFIGMDINTASYIAEDLANEFSEQVLFYRPLNAGIAEHHMAFAGTITLRVNTFI
;
A
#
# COMPACT_ATOMS: atom_id res chain seq x y z
N MET A 1 -6.66 -14.29 1.04
CA MET A 1 -6.67 -12.90 0.55
C MET A 1 -6.69 -12.89 -0.97
N ASN A 2 -7.50 -12.03 -1.55
CA ASN A 2 -7.56 -11.86 -3.00
C ASN A 2 -6.70 -10.66 -3.41
N ASN A 3 -5.57 -10.94 -4.02
CA ASN A 3 -4.58 -9.94 -4.42
C ASN A 3 -4.69 -9.71 -5.93
N LEU A 4 -5.05 -8.49 -6.32
CA LEU A 4 -5.30 -8.13 -7.71
C LEU A 4 -4.13 -8.45 -8.64
N GLU A 5 -2.89 -8.25 -8.20
CA GLU A 5 -1.76 -8.44 -9.09
C GLU A 5 -1.48 -9.91 -9.44
N PHE A 6 -2.09 -10.85 -8.72
CA PHE A 6 -1.99 -12.28 -9.05
C PHE A 6 -3.18 -12.81 -9.86
N PHE A 7 -4.14 -11.95 -10.19
CA PHE A 7 -5.24 -12.30 -11.05
C PHE A 7 -4.88 -12.05 -12.52
N ASN A 8 -5.37 -12.90 -13.40
CA ASN A 8 -5.41 -12.54 -14.80
C ASN A 8 -6.66 -11.67 -15.06
N ARG A 9 -6.79 -11.15 -16.29
CA ARG A 9 -7.88 -10.25 -16.64
C ARG A 9 -9.26 -10.86 -16.41
N ASN A 10 -9.45 -12.13 -16.79
CA ASN A 10 -10.74 -12.80 -16.63
C ASN A 10 -11.08 -13.04 -15.16
N GLN A 11 -10.11 -13.44 -14.38
CA GLN A 11 -10.30 -13.64 -12.94
C GLN A 11 -10.66 -12.33 -12.23
N ALA A 12 -9.97 -11.25 -12.56
CA ALA A 12 -10.26 -9.93 -12.00
C ALA A 12 -11.68 -9.48 -12.37
N SER A 13 -12.06 -9.64 -13.65
CA SER A 13 -13.39 -9.27 -14.12
C SER A 13 -14.49 -10.03 -13.38
N LYS A 14 -14.32 -11.34 -13.23
CA LYS A 14 -15.30 -12.18 -12.53
C LYS A 14 -15.41 -11.84 -11.06
N PHE A 15 -14.27 -11.66 -10.40
CA PHE A 15 -14.25 -11.34 -8.97
C PHE A 15 -14.94 -9.99 -8.71
N ILE A 16 -14.63 -8.98 -9.50
CA ILE A 16 -15.23 -7.66 -9.37
C ILE A 16 -16.73 -7.70 -9.63
N SER A 17 -17.16 -8.38 -10.70
CA SER A 17 -18.57 -8.46 -11.05
C SER A 17 -19.40 -9.23 -10.03
N ASN A 18 -18.86 -10.33 -9.52
CA ASN A 18 -19.59 -11.23 -8.62
C ASN A 18 -19.60 -10.74 -7.18
N ASN A 19 -18.49 -10.16 -6.72
CA ASN A 19 -18.31 -9.82 -5.31
C ASN A 19 -18.46 -8.32 -5.03
N LYS A 20 -18.29 -7.48 -6.03
CA LYS A 20 -18.29 -6.00 -5.89
C LYS A 20 -17.44 -5.56 -4.70
N PRO A 21 -16.18 -5.97 -4.66
CA PRO A 21 -15.35 -5.80 -3.49
C PRO A 21 -14.92 -4.34 -3.29
N MET A 22 -14.49 -4.05 -2.08
CA MET A 22 -13.78 -2.81 -1.78
C MET A 22 -12.31 -2.99 -2.13
N ALA A 23 -11.73 -2.04 -2.85
CA ALA A 23 -10.30 -2.03 -3.12
C ALA A 23 -9.55 -1.48 -1.91
N VAL A 24 -8.55 -2.20 -1.45
CA VAL A 24 -7.71 -1.78 -0.32
C VAL A 24 -6.27 -1.67 -0.79
N ILE A 25 -5.74 -0.46 -0.71
CA ILE A 25 -4.38 -0.13 -1.16
C ILE A 25 -3.63 0.48 0.03
N PRO A 26 -2.72 -0.27 0.69
CA PRO A 26 -1.93 0.32 1.75
C PRO A 26 -0.95 1.33 1.18
N THR A 27 -0.81 2.47 1.83
CA THR A 27 0.10 3.52 1.40
C THR A 27 0.96 3.98 2.56
N GLY A 28 2.18 4.41 2.25
CA GLY A 28 3.09 4.95 3.23
C GLY A 28 4.37 5.41 2.58
N SER A 29 4.95 6.48 3.10
CA SER A 29 6.25 6.96 2.63
C SER A 29 7.37 6.10 3.17
N VAL A 30 8.52 6.12 2.47
CA VAL A 30 9.78 5.58 2.96
C VAL A 30 10.59 6.76 3.45
N GLU A 31 10.67 6.92 4.77
CA GLU A 31 11.29 8.09 5.37
C GLU A 31 11.97 7.78 6.69
N GLN A 32 12.85 8.66 7.14
CA GLN A 32 13.59 8.48 8.35
C GLN A 32 12.68 8.53 9.59
N HIS A 33 13.00 7.71 10.60
CA HIS A 33 12.33 7.66 11.89
C HIS A 33 13.35 7.66 13.03
N LEU A 34 14.38 8.49 12.94
CA LEU A 34 15.51 8.52 13.87
C LEU A 34 16.24 7.17 13.87
N ASN A 35 16.83 6.80 15.02
CA ASN A 35 17.65 5.57 15.10
C ASN A 35 16.91 4.39 15.73
N HIS A 36 15.70 4.57 16.23
CA HIS A 36 14.97 3.54 16.97
C HIS A 36 13.88 2.83 16.15
N LEU A 37 13.49 3.37 15.01
CA LEU A 37 12.53 2.76 14.09
C LEU A 37 13.15 2.62 12.71
N PHE A 38 12.72 1.59 11.98
CA PHE A 38 13.23 1.38 10.63
C PHE A 38 12.51 2.29 9.61
N ILE A 39 13.19 2.54 8.50
CA ILE A 39 12.75 3.52 7.49
C ILE A 39 11.41 3.12 6.87
N GLY A 40 11.17 1.83 6.69
CA GLY A 40 9.91 1.32 6.13
C GLY A 40 8.77 1.19 7.13
N MET A 41 8.84 1.86 8.27
CA MET A 41 7.86 1.72 9.36
C MET A 41 6.44 2.01 8.90
N ASP A 42 6.22 3.11 8.20
CA ASP A 42 4.88 3.53 7.81
C ASP A 42 4.24 2.55 6.83
N ILE A 43 4.95 2.19 5.77
CA ILE A 43 4.41 1.28 4.76
C ILE A 43 4.24 -0.13 5.31
N ASN A 44 5.13 -0.59 6.18
CA ASN A 44 5.01 -1.91 6.79
C ASN A 44 3.81 -1.98 7.73
N THR A 45 3.58 -0.93 8.52
CA THR A 45 2.42 -0.86 9.41
C THR A 45 1.12 -0.86 8.59
N ALA A 46 1.03 -0.02 7.58
CA ALA A 46 -0.14 0.06 6.70
C ALA A 46 -0.38 -1.27 5.99
N SER A 47 0.66 -1.92 5.49
CA SER A 47 0.56 -3.21 4.80
C SER A 47 0.10 -4.32 5.73
N TYR A 48 0.60 -4.34 6.95
CA TYR A 48 0.19 -5.35 7.94
C TYR A 48 -1.31 -5.26 8.22
N ILE A 49 -1.80 -4.05 8.45
CA ILE A 49 -3.23 -3.83 8.73
C ILE A 49 -4.08 -4.18 7.51
N ALA A 50 -3.65 -3.76 6.33
CA ALA A 50 -4.38 -4.02 5.08
C ALA A 50 -4.44 -5.51 4.76
N GLU A 51 -3.34 -6.25 4.96
CA GLU A 51 -3.31 -7.70 4.74
C GLU A 51 -4.20 -8.43 5.73
N ASP A 52 -4.19 -8.01 6.98
CA ASP A 52 -5.04 -8.59 8.01
C ASP A 52 -6.52 -8.42 7.65
N LEU A 53 -6.90 -7.22 7.22
CA LEU A 53 -8.25 -6.93 6.74
C LEU A 53 -8.60 -7.78 5.51
N ALA A 54 -7.70 -7.89 4.55
CA ALA A 54 -7.92 -8.65 3.32
C ALA A 54 -8.04 -10.15 3.58
N ASN A 55 -7.38 -10.68 4.60
CA ASN A 55 -7.51 -12.07 5.00
C ASN A 55 -8.82 -12.32 5.74
N GLU A 56 -9.24 -11.39 6.59
CA GLU A 56 -10.49 -11.51 7.36
C GLU A 56 -11.73 -11.44 6.46
N PHE A 57 -11.71 -10.56 5.47
CA PHE A 57 -12.85 -10.31 4.59
C PHE A 57 -12.49 -10.60 3.13
N SER A 58 -11.95 -11.78 2.87
CA SER A 58 -11.32 -12.11 1.59
C SER A 58 -12.22 -11.94 0.37
N GLU A 59 -13.53 -12.21 0.48
CA GLU A 59 -14.47 -12.07 -0.63
C GLU A 59 -14.98 -10.64 -0.82
N GLN A 60 -14.81 -9.81 0.18
CA GLN A 60 -15.28 -8.42 0.20
C GLN A 60 -14.17 -7.42 -0.08
N VAL A 61 -12.91 -7.87 -0.11
CA VAL A 61 -11.75 -7.02 -0.24
C VAL A 61 -10.89 -7.49 -1.40
N LEU A 62 -10.58 -6.57 -2.29
CA LEU A 62 -9.58 -6.77 -3.33
C LEU A 62 -8.33 -6.00 -2.89
N PHE A 63 -7.31 -6.75 -2.51
CA PHE A 63 -6.04 -6.19 -2.04
C PHE A 63 -5.18 -5.79 -3.22
N TYR A 64 -4.55 -4.65 -3.13
CA TYR A 64 -3.62 -4.17 -4.12
C TYR A 64 -2.24 -3.98 -3.51
N ARG A 65 -1.23 -3.96 -4.37
CA ARG A 65 0.16 -3.77 -3.98
C ARG A 65 0.32 -2.50 -3.12
N PRO A 66 1.12 -2.55 -2.05
CA PRO A 66 1.45 -1.37 -1.28
C PRO A 66 2.07 -0.26 -2.14
N LEU A 67 1.63 0.97 -1.91
CA LEU A 67 2.19 2.14 -2.55
C LEU A 67 3.13 2.82 -1.54
N ASN A 68 4.44 2.69 -1.79
CA ASN A 68 5.47 3.06 -0.81
C ASN A 68 6.22 4.34 -1.15
N ALA A 69 5.58 5.27 -1.86
CA ALA A 69 6.15 6.57 -2.18
C ALA A 69 5.10 7.65 -1.97
N GLY A 70 5.51 8.77 -1.39
CA GLY A 70 4.64 9.88 -1.11
C GLY A 70 5.46 11.16 -0.96
N ILE A 71 4.88 12.17 -0.35
CA ILE A 71 5.55 13.43 -0.11
C ILE A 71 6.24 13.39 1.25
N ALA A 72 7.57 13.46 1.26
CA ALA A 72 8.39 13.43 2.47
C ALA A 72 9.56 14.41 2.37
N GLU A 73 9.34 15.56 1.73
CA GLU A 73 10.38 16.56 1.48
C GLU A 73 11.02 17.06 2.78
N HIS A 74 10.24 17.19 3.85
CA HIS A 74 10.72 17.63 5.16
C HIS A 74 11.69 16.65 5.82
N HIS A 75 11.79 15.41 5.34
CA HIS A 75 12.71 14.40 5.85
C HIS A 75 13.94 14.18 4.95
N MET A 76 14.07 14.94 3.84
CA MET A 76 15.10 14.66 2.84
C MET A 76 16.53 14.94 3.32
N ALA A 77 16.70 15.69 4.40
CA ALA A 77 18.03 15.89 5.00
C ALA A 77 18.60 14.64 5.65
N PHE A 78 17.80 13.59 5.81
CA PHE A 78 18.20 12.35 6.48
C PHE A 78 18.32 11.23 5.44
N ALA A 79 19.37 10.40 5.61
CA ALA A 79 19.64 9.31 4.68
C ALA A 79 18.48 8.30 4.63
N GLY A 80 18.22 7.80 3.45
CA GLY A 80 17.21 6.74 3.24
C GLY A 80 15.81 7.24 2.96
N THR A 81 15.53 8.52 3.14
CA THR A 81 14.21 9.08 2.82
C THR A 81 14.04 9.21 1.31
N ILE A 82 12.85 8.80 0.84
CA ILE A 82 12.46 8.89 -0.56
C ILE A 82 11.23 9.78 -0.64
N THR A 83 11.23 10.75 -1.55
CA THR A 83 10.08 11.63 -1.74
C THR A 83 9.72 11.77 -3.21
N LEU A 84 8.43 11.98 -3.45
CA LEU A 84 7.94 12.47 -4.73
C LEU A 84 7.77 14.00 -4.63
N ARG A 85 7.93 14.68 -5.76
CA ARG A 85 7.55 16.09 -5.81
C ARG A 85 6.02 16.21 -5.76
N VAL A 86 5.52 17.30 -5.20
CA VAL A 86 4.07 17.52 -5.06
C VAL A 86 3.34 17.35 -6.40
N ASN A 87 3.89 17.94 -7.47
CA ASN A 87 3.27 17.84 -8.79
C ASN A 87 3.23 16.41 -9.34
N THR A 88 4.19 15.58 -8.99
CA THR A 88 4.23 14.18 -9.39
C THR A 88 3.21 13.36 -8.61
N PHE A 89 3.05 13.66 -7.31
CA PHE A 89 2.14 12.93 -6.44
C PHE A 89 0.67 13.23 -6.78
N ILE A 90 0.37 14.49 -7.05
CA ILE A 90 -0.99 14.91 -7.39
C ILE A 90 -1.32 14.51 -8.84
#